data_4754b181ed9df73022b210f4633f0a6c
#
_entry.id   4754b181ed9df73022b210f4633f0a6c
#
_cell.length_a   1.000
_cell.length_b   1.000
_cell.length_c   1.000
_cell.angle_alpha   90.00
_cell.angle_beta   90.00
_cell.angle_gamma   90.00
#
_symmetry.space_group_name_H-M   'P 1'
#
loop_
_entity.id
_entity.type
_entity.pdbx_description
1 polymer ?
#
loop_
_entity_poly.entity_id
_entity_poly.type
_entity_poly.pdbx_seq_one_letter_code
_entity_poly.pdbx_strand_id
1 'polypeptide(L)'
;MPKLFSKLVVVTVLTLPIFGSAQVAKAQDTYGATAYSPTSDATAISWDHPTEKEALNAAVAACNEQTEGANDCEALTSNSNNCGALAVGKGGVGAGWGDDKPAAEAQALAGCSELEGGQCKVQLSACNN
;
A
#
# COMPACT_ATOMS: atom_id res chain seq x y z
N MET A 1 -29.55 80.24 -0.98
CA MET A 1 -29.71 78.91 -0.38
C MET A 1 -28.81 77.94 -1.14
N PRO A 2 -27.79 77.42 -0.51
CA PRO A 2 -26.95 76.45 -1.23
C PRO A 2 -27.66 75.10 -1.22
N LYS A 3 -27.87 74.54 -2.42
CA LYS A 3 -28.39 73.18 -2.55
C LYS A 3 -27.27 72.19 -2.29
N LEU A 4 -27.35 71.48 -1.18
CA LEU A 4 -26.48 70.33 -0.91
C LEU A 4 -26.88 69.22 -1.86
N PHE A 5 -26.07 68.93 -2.87
CA PHE A 5 -26.17 67.70 -3.62
C PHE A 5 -25.43 66.60 -2.83
N SER A 6 -26.23 65.82 -2.15
CA SER A 6 -25.72 64.56 -1.58
C SER A 6 -25.41 63.61 -2.70
N LYS A 7 -24.09 63.42 -2.99
CA LYS A 7 -23.67 62.36 -3.88
C LYS A 7 -23.76 61.05 -3.14
N LEU A 8 -24.78 60.28 -3.46
CA LEU A 8 -24.89 58.89 -3.06
C LEU A 8 -23.81 58.12 -3.81
N VAL A 9 -22.75 57.76 -3.11
CA VAL A 9 -21.77 56.83 -3.64
C VAL A 9 -22.35 55.45 -3.47
N VAL A 10 -22.90 54.87 -4.52
CA VAL A 10 -23.26 53.47 -4.55
C VAL A 10 -22.00 52.65 -4.68
N VAL A 11 -21.50 52.14 -3.59
CA VAL A 11 -20.44 51.13 -3.60
C VAL A 11 -21.06 49.83 -4.00
N THR A 12 -21.00 49.53 -5.28
CA THR A 12 -21.27 48.16 -5.80
C THR A 12 -20.15 47.26 -5.32
N VAL A 13 -20.43 46.52 -4.25
CA VAL A 13 -19.56 45.41 -3.86
C VAL A 13 -19.76 44.30 -4.90
N LEU A 14 -18.82 44.22 -5.84
CA LEU A 14 -18.73 43.06 -6.70
C LEU A 14 -18.28 41.87 -5.84
N THR A 15 -19.24 41.11 -5.37
CA THR A 15 -18.97 39.77 -4.84
C THR A 15 -18.61 38.88 -6.01
N LEU A 16 -17.32 38.72 -6.26
CA LEU A 16 -16.82 37.67 -7.16
C LEU A 16 -17.19 36.33 -6.54
N PRO A 17 -17.91 35.45 -7.24
CA PRO A 17 -18.07 34.11 -6.76
C PRO A 17 -16.69 33.46 -6.76
N ILE A 18 -16.17 33.20 -5.56
CA ILE A 18 -14.99 32.35 -5.42
C ILE A 18 -15.44 30.95 -5.83
N PHE A 19 -15.28 30.64 -7.12
CA PHE A 19 -15.32 29.25 -7.53
C PHE A 19 -14.06 28.60 -6.95
N GLY A 20 -14.15 28.12 -5.68
CA GLY A 20 -13.21 27.15 -5.20
C GLY A 20 -13.28 25.97 -6.16
N SER A 21 -12.29 25.82 -7.03
CA SER A 21 -12.09 24.58 -7.72
C SER A 21 -11.90 23.54 -6.61
N ALA A 22 -12.93 22.71 -6.38
CA ALA A 22 -12.77 21.51 -5.61
C ALA A 22 -11.76 20.67 -6.39
N GLN A 23 -10.50 20.76 -6.02
CA GLN A 23 -9.53 19.77 -6.42
C GLN A 23 -9.99 18.47 -5.77
N VAL A 24 -10.53 17.57 -6.60
CA VAL A 24 -10.67 16.19 -6.18
C VAL A 24 -9.27 15.74 -5.80
N ALA A 25 -9.00 15.65 -4.50
CA ALA A 25 -7.76 15.11 -4.00
C ALA A 25 -7.63 13.71 -4.63
N LYS A 26 -6.67 13.54 -5.55
CA LYS A 26 -6.34 12.22 -6.07
C LYS A 26 -6.01 11.36 -4.86
N ALA A 27 -6.71 10.23 -4.69
CA ALA A 27 -6.38 9.28 -3.65
C ALA A 27 -4.89 8.96 -3.74
N GLN A 28 -4.18 9.09 -2.62
CA GLN A 28 -2.76 8.76 -2.58
C GLN A 28 -2.59 7.27 -2.85
N ASP A 29 -1.54 6.93 -3.61
CA ASP A 29 -1.15 5.54 -3.77
C ASP A 29 -0.80 4.94 -2.41
N THR A 30 -1.20 3.71 -2.20
CA THR A 30 -0.84 2.94 -1.01
C THR A 30 -0.03 1.72 -1.42
N TYR A 31 0.93 1.37 -0.58
CA TYR A 31 1.90 0.32 -0.86
C TYR A 31 1.87 -0.78 0.18
N GLY A 32 2.11 -1.98 -0.26
CA GLY A 32 2.31 -3.14 0.58
C GLY A 32 3.59 -3.86 0.18
N ALA A 33 4.06 -4.74 1.04
CA ALA A 33 5.25 -5.55 0.78
C ALA A 33 5.19 -6.87 1.51
N THR A 34 5.99 -7.83 1.05
CA THR A 34 6.15 -9.14 1.67
C THR A 34 7.59 -9.36 2.07
N ALA A 35 7.81 -10.08 3.15
CA ALA A 35 9.14 -10.44 3.63
C ALA A 35 9.18 -11.87 4.17
N TYR A 36 10.34 -12.48 4.15
CA TYR A 36 10.56 -13.86 4.52
C TYR A 36 11.95 -14.06 5.13
N SER A 37 12.03 -14.92 6.14
CA SER A 37 13.31 -15.35 6.74
C SER A 37 13.67 -16.74 6.21
N PRO A 38 14.83 -16.89 5.53
CA PRO A 38 15.24 -18.19 5.02
C PRO A 38 15.66 -19.18 6.11
N THR A 39 15.97 -18.71 7.31
CA THR A 39 16.44 -19.58 8.40
C THR A 39 15.35 -19.98 9.38
N SER A 40 14.35 -19.13 9.60
CA SER A 40 13.27 -19.39 10.57
C SER A 40 11.92 -19.63 9.95
N ASP A 41 11.80 -19.51 8.61
CA ASP A 41 10.53 -19.56 7.87
C ASP A 41 9.51 -18.50 8.30
N ALA A 42 9.93 -17.47 9.02
CA ALA A 42 9.08 -16.36 9.37
C ALA A 42 8.64 -15.60 8.11
N THR A 43 7.39 -15.18 8.10
CA THR A 43 6.80 -14.43 6.99
C THR A 43 6.07 -13.20 7.52
N ALA A 44 6.04 -12.15 6.73
CA ALA A 44 5.24 -10.97 7.03
C ALA A 44 4.75 -10.29 5.76
N ILE A 45 3.67 -9.57 5.89
CA ILE A 45 3.09 -8.74 4.85
C ILE A 45 2.71 -7.39 5.46
N SER A 46 2.97 -6.33 4.73
CA SER A 46 2.55 -4.96 5.08
C SER A 46 1.56 -4.45 4.03
N TRP A 47 0.74 -3.48 4.40
CA TRP A 47 -0.23 -2.84 3.51
C TRP A 47 -0.55 -1.41 3.98
N ASP A 48 -1.11 -0.62 3.08
CA ASP A 48 -1.56 0.76 3.35
C ASP A 48 -0.46 1.73 3.80
N HIS A 49 0.77 1.54 3.33
CA HIS A 49 1.85 2.49 3.57
C HIS A 49 1.89 3.58 2.49
N PRO A 50 2.28 4.81 2.84
CA PRO A 50 2.30 5.92 1.88
C PRO A 50 3.43 5.84 0.86
N THR A 51 4.48 5.04 1.12
CA THR A 51 5.59 4.83 0.21
C THR A 51 6.00 3.37 0.13
N GLU A 52 6.57 2.98 -0.99
CA GLU A 52 7.13 1.64 -1.17
C GLU A 52 8.20 1.32 -0.12
N LYS A 53 9.09 2.28 0.14
CA LYS A 53 10.17 2.12 1.13
C LYS A 53 9.63 1.81 2.52
N GLU A 54 8.59 2.53 2.95
CA GLU A 54 7.97 2.29 4.25
C GLU A 54 7.29 0.91 4.30
N ALA A 55 6.64 0.50 3.21
CA ALA A 55 6.03 -0.82 3.10
C ALA A 55 7.08 -1.93 3.21
N LEU A 56 8.19 -1.82 2.49
CA LEU A 56 9.30 -2.77 2.54
C LEU A 56 9.91 -2.85 3.94
N ASN A 57 10.20 -1.71 4.54
CA ASN A 57 10.76 -1.66 5.90
C ASN A 57 9.79 -2.25 6.94
N ALA A 58 8.50 -1.97 6.82
CA ALA A 58 7.49 -2.51 7.73
C ALA A 58 7.37 -4.04 7.62
N ALA A 59 7.38 -4.59 6.41
CA ALA A 59 7.34 -6.02 6.20
C ALA A 59 8.58 -6.72 6.78
N VAL A 60 9.77 -6.18 6.53
CA VAL A 60 11.02 -6.71 7.09
C VAL A 60 11.03 -6.64 8.61
N ALA A 61 10.61 -5.51 9.20
CA ALA A 61 10.56 -5.35 10.65
C ALA A 61 9.59 -6.35 11.29
N ALA A 62 8.37 -6.48 10.75
CA ALA A 62 7.38 -7.44 11.25
C ALA A 62 7.86 -8.89 11.12
N CYS A 63 8.54 -9.22 10.04
CA CYS A 63 9.14 -10.53 9.83
C CYS A 63 10.25 -10.78 10.86
N ASN A 64 11.16 -9.84 11.06
CA ASN A 64 12.27 -9.97 12.00
C ASN A 64 11.81 -10.17 13.46
N GLU A 65 10.68 -9.59 13.86
CA GLU A 65 10.09 -9.82 15.18
C GLU A 65 9.76 -11.28 15.44
N GLN A 66 9.53 -12.05 14.39
CA GLN A 66 9.15 -13.47 14.46
C GLN A 66 10.36 -14.42 14.42
N THR A 67 11.55 -13.91 14.14
CA THR A 67 12.74 -14.74 13.89
C THR A 67 13.48 -15.18 15.15
N GLU A 68 13.04 -14.75 16.34
CA GLU A 68 13.69 -15.06 17.61
C GLU A 68 15.19 -14.69 17.67
N GLY A 69 15.56 -13.58 17.01
CA GLY A 69 16.90 -13.03 17.00
C GLY A 69 17.72 -13.27 15.75
N ALA A 70 17.24 -14.07 14.78
CA ALA A 70 17.95 -14.26 13.52
C ALA A 70 18.02 -12.96 12.69
N ASN A 71 16.96 -12.15 12.71
CA ASN A 71 16.89 -10.84 12.05
C ASN A 71 17.39 -10.83 10.58
N ASP A 72 17.09 -11.91 9.86
CA ASP A 72 17.58 -12.17 8.51
C ASP A 72 16.48 -12.06 7.45
N CYS A 73 15.37 -11.43 7.78
CA CYS A 73 14.26 -11.28 6.84
C CYS A 73 14.64 -10.42 5.64
N GLU A 74 14.26 -10.88 4.49
CA GLU A 74 14.44 -10.20 3.21
C GLU A 74 13.08 -9.83 2.63
N ALA A 75 12.99 -8.63 2.07
CA ALA A 75 11.81 -8.21 1.31
C ALA A 75 11.79 -8.98 -0.02
N LEU A 76 10.64 -9.50 -0.41
CA LEU A 76 10.45 -10.27 -1.64
C LEU A 76 9.77 -9.47 -2.74
N THR A 77 8.64 -8.87 -2.43
CA THR A 77 7.87 -8.07 -3.40
C THR A 77 7.28 -6.85 -2.74
N SER A 78 7.01 -5.84 -3.55
CA SER A 78 6.15 -4.73 -3.20
C SER A 78 5.01 -4.61 -4.21
N ASN A 79 3.92 -4.01 -3.79
CA ASN A 79 2.75 -3.79 -4.63
C ASN A 79 2.08 -2.47 -4.26
N SER A 80 1.39 -1.85 -5.21
CA SER A 80 0.65 -0.62 -4.96
C SER A 80 -0.80 -0.73 -5.44
N ASN A 81 -1.72 -0.18 -4.64
CA ASN A 81 -3.16 -0.09 -4.95
C ASN A 81 -3.84 -1.42 -5.29
N ASN A 82 -3.29 -2.53 -4.86
CA ASN A 82 -3.78 -3.88 -5.13
C ASN A 82 -3.49 -4.81 -3.94
N CYS A 83 -3.54 -6.11 -4.17
CA CYS A 83 -3.33 -7.12 -3.13
C CYS A 83 -2.00 -7.83 -3.30
N GLY A 84 -1.39 -8.21 -2.17
CA GLY A 84 -0.22 -9.06 -2.13
C GLY A 84 -0.50 -10.37 -1.42
N ALA A 85 0.30 -11.38 -1.66
CA ALA A 85 0.20 -12.69 -1.01
C ALA A 85 1.55 -13.40 -0.90
N LEU A 86 1.65 -14.27 0.08
CA LEU A 86 2.76 -15.20 0.28
C LEU A 86 2.24 -16.63 0.34
N ALA A 87 2.91 -17.52 -0.36
CA ALA A 87 2.69 -18.96 -0.27
C ALA A 87 3.98 -19.64 0.18
N VAL A 88 3.87 -20.59 1.07
CA VAL A 88 5.00 -21.32 1.65
C VAL A 88 4.87 -22.80 1.31
N GLY A 89 5.95 -23.40 0.91
CA GLY A 89 6.05 -24.83 0.63
C GLY A 89 7.38 -25.41 1.11
N LYS A 90 7.61 -26.67 0.84
CA LYS A 90 8.85 -27.36 1.25
C LYS A 90 10.10 -26.77 0.63
N GLY A 91 10.02 -26.23 -0.57
CA GLY A 91 11.15 -25.66 -1.30
C GLY A 91 11.43 -24.19 -1.01
N GLY A 92 10.56 -23.51 -0.24
CA GLY A 92 10.68 -22.10 0.06
C GLY A 92 9.37 -21.34 -0.05
N VAL A 93 9.46 -20.08 -0.44
CA VAL A 93 8.33 -19.15 -0.47
C VAL A 93 8.11 -18.60 -1.87
N GLY A 94 6.84 -18.45 -2.24
CA GLY A 94 6.41 -17.71 -3.42
C GLY A 94 5.68 -16.44 -2.97
N ALA A 95 5.94 -15.34 -3.63
CA ALA A 95 5.26 -14.08 -3.42
C ALA A 95 4.52 -13.66 -4.69
N GLY A 96 3.37 -13.04 -4.52
CA GLY A 96 2.54 -12.61 -5.63
C GLY A 96 1.77 -11.35 -5.34
N TRP A 97 1.26 -10.72 -6.37
CA TRP A 97 0.39 -9.57 -6.31
C TRP A 97 -0.70 -9.68 -7.39
N GLY A 98 -1.77 -8.98 -7.21
CA GLY A 98 -2.88 -9.00 -8.16
C GLY A 98 -3.96 -8.00 -7.76
N ASP A 99 -4.94 -7.80 -8.64
CA ASP A 99 -6.01 -6.82 -8.42
C ASP A 99 -6.93 -7.18 -7.24
N ASP A 100 -7.00 -8.45 -6.90
CA ASP A 100 -7.75 -8.97 -5.76
C ASP A 100 -6.96 -10.08 -5.03
N LYS A 101 -7.44 -10.50 -3.88
CA LYS A 101 -6.79 -11.57 -3.11
C LYS A 101 -6.64 -12.87 -3.89
N PRO A 102 -7.68 -13.40 -4.58
CA PRO A 102 -7.53 -14.63 -5.34
C PRO A 102 -6.44 -14.56 -6.41
N ALA A 103 -6.31 -13.43 -7.10
CA ALA A 103 -5.28 -13.23 -8.11
C ALA A 103 -3.87 -13.19 -7.49
N ALA A 104 -3.69 -12.47 -6.38
CA ALA A 104 -2.43 -12.41 -5.66
C ALA A 104 -2.02 -13.80 -5.11
N GLU A 105 -2.96 -14.50 -4.52
CA GLU A 105 -2.75 -15.84 -3.98
C GLU A 105 -2.39 -16.86 -5.07
N ALA A 106 -3.05 -16.80 -6.22
CA ALA A 106 -2.75 -17.66 -7.36
C ALA A 106 -1.32 -17.43 -7.87
N GLN A 107 -0.90 -16.19 -7.96
CA GLN A 107 0.46 -15.85 -8.37
C GLN A 107 1.50 -16.34 -7.33
N ALA A 108 1.23 -16.14 -6.04
CA ALA A 108 2.09 -16.63 -4.97
C ALA A 108 2.24 -18.15 -4.99
N LEU A 109 1.13 -18.88 -5.17
CA LEU A 109 1.13 -20.32 -5.30
C LEU A 109 1.91 -20.79 -6.55
N ALA A 110 1.77 -20.10 -7.67
CA ALA A 110 2.51 -20.41 -8.90
C ALA A 110 4.02 -20.25 -8.68
N GLY A 111 4.45 -19.16 -8.06
CA GLY A 111 5.86 -18.91 -7.71
C GLY A 111 6.42 -19.95 -6.76
N CYS A 112 5.67 -20.33 -5.75
CA CYS A 112 6.03 -21.38 -4.80
C CYS A 112 6.12 -22.76 -5.49
N SER A 113 5.21 -23.07 -6.41
CA SER A 113 5.16 -24.35 -7.12
C SER A 113 6.33 -24.57 -8.07
N GLU A 114 7.02 -23.52 -8.48
CA GLU A 114 8.25 -23.62 -9.28
C GLU A 114 9.45 -24.09 -8.45
N LEU A 115 9.35 -24.04 -7.12
CA LEU A 115 10.39 -24.50 -6.23
C LEU A 115 10.29 -26.01 -6.00
N GLU A 116 11.43 -26.64 -5.79
CA GLU A 116 11.47 -28.08 -5.51
C GLU A 116 10.78 -28.42 -4.18
N GLY A 117 10.03 -29.51 -4.14
CA GLY A 117 9.36 -30.02 -2.95
C GLY A 117 7.86 -29.73 -2.91
N GLY A 118 7.35 -28.78 -3.65
CA GLY A 118 5.90 -28.48 -3.74
C GLY A 118 5.20 -28.25 -2.40
N GLN A 119 3.95 -28.69 -2.28
CA GLN A 119 3.09 -28.56 -1.10
C GLN A 119 2.89 -27.12 -0.64
N CYS A 120 2.68 -26.23 -1.61
CA CYS A 120 2.52 -24.81 -1.38
C CYS A 120 1.14 -24.49 -0.79
N LYS A 121 1.13 -23.63 0.22
CA LYS A 121 -0.09 -23.08 0.83
C LYS A 121 0.04 -21.58 0.95
N VAL A 122 -1.06 -20.88 0.73
CA VAL A 122 -1.14 -19.45 1.03
C VAL A 122 -0.98 -19.27 2.54
N GLN A 123 0.00 -18.47 2.92
CA GLN A 123 0.31 -18.16 4.30
C GLN A 123 -0.31 -16.83 4.72
N LEU A 124 -0.16 -15.80 3.89
CA LEU A 124 -0.63 -14.44 4.14
C LEU A 124 -1.15 -13.83 2.85
N SER A 125 -2.19 -13.01 2.97
CA SER A 125 -2.61 -12.11 1.90
C SER A 125 -3.24 -10.86 2.49
N ALA A 126 -3.04 -9.72 1.83
CA ALA A 126 -3.60 -8.43 2.23
C ALA A 126 -3.73 -7.51 1.04
N CYS A 127 -4.69 -6.59 1.12
CA CYS A 127 -4.94 -5.60 0.10
C CYS A 127 -4.70 -4.19 0.61
N ASN A 128 -4.18 -3.33 -0.26
CA ASN A 128 -4.13 -1.89 -0.04
C ASN A 128 -5.49 -1.27 -0.31
N ASN A 129 -5.87 -0.29 0.48
CA ASN A 129 -7.11 0.48 0.30
C ASN A 129 -6.92 1.67 -0.64
#